data_0e6d9ef22e588a09f4c46b7e2a88a52c
#
_entry.id   0e6d9ef22e588a09f4c46b7e2a88a52c
#
_cell.length_a   1.000
_cell.length_b   1.000
_cell.length_c   1.000
_cell.angle_alpha   90.00
_cell.angle_beta   90.00
_cell.angle_gamma   90.00
#
_symmetry.space_group_name_H-M   'P 1'
#
loop_
_entity.id
_entity.type
_entity.pdbx_description
1 polymer ?
#
loop_
_entity_poly.entity_id
_entity_poly.type
_entity_poly.pdbx_seq_one_letter_code
_entity_poly.pdbx_strand_id
1 'polypeptide(L)'
;MKELLQLFMGNLFKIGVGLAIFLCAYLSNMCFSLYNNIALLHEKWSWKKFLNGVAKAVAFLFGISLLCLSVTAIPFFADKVGWLISAVYAEVFRDLAIVAVIFTVSSRYCFEAFITFKDILGYKEPEVDA
;
A
#
# COMPACT_ATOMS: atom_id res chain seq x y z
N MET A 1 -24.85 3.57 -13.55
CA MET A 1 -23.51 4.20 -13.67
C MET A 1 -23.34 5.35 -12.68
N LYS A 2 -24.26 6.32 -12.65
CA LYS A 2 -24.16 7.45 -11.70
C LYS A 2 -24.11 7.01 -10.24
N GLU A 3 -24.95 6.03 -9.88
CA GLU A 3 -25.02 5.51 -8.51
C GLU A 3 -23.69 4.87 -8.08
N LEU A 4 -23.06 4.11 -8.98
CA LEU A 4 -21.77 3.48 -8.72
C LEU A 4 -20.67 4.55 -8.58
N LEU A 5 -20.68 5.57 -9.43
CA LEU A 5 -19.76 6.69 -9.35
C LEU A 5 -19.91 7.44 -8.03
N GLN A 6 -21.16 7.70 -7.61
CA GLN A 6 -21.41 8.37 -6.33
C GLN A 6 -20.92 7.54 -5.16
N LEU A 7 -21.13 6.23 -5.20
CA LEU A 7 -20.63 5.31 -4.18
C LEU A 7 -19.11 5.35 -4.12
N PHE A 8 -18.46 5.27 -5.28
CA PHE A 8 -17.00 5.33 -5.37
C PHE A 8 -16.46 6.67 -4.85
N MET A 9 -17.10 7.78 -5.25
CA MET A 9 -16.70 9.11 -4.79
C MET A 9 -16.88 9.25 -3.27
N GLY A 10 -17.95 8.69 -2.71
CA GLY A 10 -18.18 8.70 -1.27
C GLY A 10 -17.10 7.92 -0.50
N ASN A 11 -16.54 6.89 -1.11
CA ASN A 11 -15.48 6.09 -0.50
C ASN A 11 -14.08 6.58 -0.88
N LEU A 12 -13.96 7.53 -1.81
CA LEU A 12 -12.68 8.01 -2.31
C LEU A 12 -11.81 8.58 -1.20
N PHE A 13 -12.41 9.28 -0.24
CA PHE A 13 -11.67 9.82 0.90
C PHE A 13 -11.04 8.69 1.72
N LYS A 14 -11.81 7.64 2.02
CA LYS A 14 -11.32 6.48 2.77
C LYS A 14 -10.20 5.77 2.02
N ILE A 15 -10.39 5.57 0.73
CA ILE A 15 -9.38 4.94 -0.14
C ILE A 15 -8.14 5.83 -0.19
N GLY A 16 -8.31 7.14 -0.32
CA GLY A 16 -7.20 8.09 -0.38
C GLY A 16 -6.37 8.10 0.89
N VAL A 17 -7.02 8.07 2.07
CA VAL A 17 -6.32 7.97 3.35
C VAL A 17 -5.55 6.66 3.43
N GLY A 18 -6.16 5.55 3.02
CA GLY A 18 -5.51 4.26 2.98
C GLY A 18 -4.30 4.23 2.05
N LEU A 19 -4.42 4.83 0.87
CA LEU A 19 -3.32 4.95 -0.08
C LEU A 19 -2.18 5.81 0.48
N ALA A 20 -2.51 6.85 1.24
CA ALA A 20 -1.50 7.67 1.91
C ALA A 20 -0.72 6.85 2.93
N ILE A 21 -1.41 6.01 3.70
CA ILE A 21 -0.78 5.09 4.65
C ILE A 21 0.14 4.12 3.90
N PHE A 22 -0.34 3.54 2.80
CA PHE A 22 0.46 2.66 1.97
C PHE A 22 1.72 3.36 1.45
N LEU A 23 1.56 4.59 0.93
CA LEU A 23 2.69 5.37 0.42
C LEU A 23 3.71 5.66 1.53
N CYS A 24 3.25 6.03 2.72
CA CYS A 24 4.16 6.25 3.85
C CYS A 24 4.96 4.99 4.17
N ALA A 25 4.30 3.84 4.22
CA ALA A 25 4.96 2.56 4.49
C ALA A 25 5.96 2.22 3.38
N TYR A 26 5.55 2.39 2.13
CA TYR A 26 6.38 2.10 0.97
C TYR A 26 7.60 3.02 0.91
N LEU A 27 7.40 4.33 1.11
CA LEU A 27 8.49 5.30 1.09
C LEU A 27 9.45 5.08 2.26
N SER A 28 8.94 4.71 3.42
CA SER A 28 9.76 4.36 4.58
C SER A 28 10.67 3.18 4.25
N ASN A 29 10.11 2.13 3.66
CA ASN A 29 10.89 0.97 3.22
C ASN A 29 11.93 1.36 2.19
N MET A 30 11.55 2.20 1.22
CA MET A 30 12.48 2.68 0.18
C MET A 30 13.64 3.48 0.80
N CYS A 31 13.33 4.40 1.73
CA CYS A 31 14.35 5.21 2.39
C CYS A 31 15.35 4.35 3.15
N PHE A 32 14.87 3.38 3.94
CA PHE A 32 15.74 2.49 4.69
C PHE A 32 16.58 1.62 3.75
N SER A 33 15.97 1.12 2.68
CA SER A 33 16.69 0.29 1.69
C SER A 33 17.77 1.08 0.99
N LEU A 34 17.48 2.32 0.57
CA LEU A 34 18.48 3.19 -0.06
C LEU A 34 19.63 3.49 0.89
N TYR A 35 19.31 3.84 2.13
CA TYR A 35 20.34 4.12 3.13
C TYR A 35 21.22 2.87 3.36
N ASN A 36 20.59 1.72 3.55
CA ASN A 36 21.32 0.48 3.79
C ASN A 36 22.23 0.13 2.62
N ASN A 37 21.71 0.19 1.39
CA ASN A 37 22.46 -0.24 0.21
C ASN A 37 23.54 0.75 -0.17
N ILE A 38 23.25 2.05 -0.14
CA ILE A 38 24.15 3.08 -0.63
C ILE A 38 25.15 3.51 0.44
N ALA A 39 24.64 3.82 1.65
CA ALA A 39 25.49 4.36 2.71
C ALA A 39 26.27 3.28 3.44
N LEU A 40 25.66 2.13 3.73
CA LEU A 40 26.29 1.07 4.52
C LEU A 40 26.99 0.04 3.66
N LEU A 41 26.38 -0.40 2.57
CA LEU A 41 26.95 -1.42 1.69
C LEU A 41 27.73 -0.82 0.53
N HIS A 42 27.77 0.51 0.42
CA HIS A 42 28.54 1.25 -0.58
C HIS A 42 28.18 0.87 -2.03
N GLU A 43 26.93 0.49 -2.27
CA GLU A 43 26.45 0.25 -3.63
C GLU A 43 26.35 1.57 -4.39
N LYS A 44 26.62 1.51 -5.69
CA LYS A 44 26.46 2.69 -6.55
C LYS A 44 25.00 2.98 -6.81
N TRP A 45 24.67 4.27 -6.87
CA TRP A 45 23.31 4.70 -7.27
C TRP A 45 22.98 4.17 -8.66
N SER A 46 21.79 3.60 -8.80
CA SER A 46 21.30 3.10 -10.08
C SER A 46 19.94 3.71 -10.38
N TRP A 47 19.87 4.54 -11.41
CA TRP A 47 18.62 5.12 -11.86
C TRP A 47 17.62 4.05 -12.31
N LYS A 48 18.12 2.96 -12.91
CA LYS A 48 17.27 1.87 -13.35
C LYS A 48 16.54 1.21 -12.18
N LYS A 49 17.24 0.92 -11.10
CA LYS A 49 16.65 0.34 -9.89
C LYS A 49 15.64 1.31 -9.25
N PHE A 50 15.98 2.60 -9.19
CA PHE A 50 15.10 3.61 -8.65
C PHE A 50 13.81 3.74 -9.46
N LEU A 51 13.93 3.84 -10.78
CA LEU A 51 12.76 3.94 -11.67
C LEU A 51 11.91 2.68 -11.63
N ASN A 52 12.51 1.50 -11.51
CA ASN A 52 11.76 0.25 -11.34
C ASN A 52 10.97 0.27 -10.02
N GLY A 53 11.55 0.81 -8.95
CA GLY A 53 10.85 0.97 -7.68
C GLY A 53 9.67 1.93 -7.78
N VAL A 54 9.85 3.05 -8.48
CA VAL A 54 8.77 4.02 -8.70
C VAL A 54 7.66 3.38 -9.55
N ALA A 55 8.03 2.67 -10.61
CA ALA A 55 7.06 1.99 -11.47
C ALA A 55 6.25 0.95 -10.67
N LYS A 56 6.90 0.21 -9.79
CA LYS A 56 6.24 -0.76 -8.91
C LYS A 56 5.25 -0.06 -7.97
N ALA A 57 5.65 1.08 -7.39
CA ALA A 57 4.77 1.86 -6.52
C ALA A 57 3.54 2.35 -7.27
N VAL A 58 3.71 2.88 -8.48
CA VAL A 58 2.61 3.36 -9.32
C VAL A 58 1.68 2.19 -9.67
N ALA A 59 2.24 1.05 -10.08
CA ALA A 59 1.44 -0.14 -10.39
C ALA A 59 0.63 -0.60 -9.18
N PHE A 60 1.22 -0.60 -7.99
CA PHE A 60 0.53 -0.98 -6.76
C PHE A 60 -0.58 0.00 -6.40
N LEU A 61 -0.35 1.31 -6.59
CA LEU A 61 -1.38 2.33 -6.34
C LEU A 61 -2.59 2.09 -7.24
N PHE A 62 -2.36 1.87 -8.55
CA PHE A 62 -3.45 1.55 -9.47
C PHE A 62 -4.12 0.23 -9.11
N GLY A 63 -3.35 -0.80 -8.81
CA GLY A 63 -3.89 -2.11 -8.46
C GLY A 63 -4.75 -2.07 -7.21
N ILE A 64 -4.27 -1.40 -6.17
CA ILE A 64 -5.00 -1.24 -4.91
C ILE A 64 -6.28 -0.45 -5.13
N SER A 65 -6.20 0.64 -5.91
CA SER A 65 -7.38 1.46 -6.24
C SER A 65 -8.43 0.66 -6.98
N LEU A 66 -8.02 -0.12 -7.98
CA LEU A 66 -8.94 -0.96 -8.74
C LEU A 66 -9.53 -2.08 -7.87
N LEU A 67 -8.73 -2.67 -7.00
CA LEU A 67 -9.19 -3.72 -6.09
C LEU A 67 -10.22 -3.15 -5.11
N CYS A 68 -9.96 -1.99 -4.53
CA CYS A 68 -10.90 -1.33 -3.62
C CYS A 68 -12.19 -0.98 -4.35
N LEU A 69 -12.10 -0.46 -5.58
CA LEU A 69 -13.27 -0.17 -6.39
C LEU A 69 -14.07 -1.44 -6.67
N SER A 70 -13.41 -2.53 -7.03
CA SER A 70 -14.08 -3.79 -7.32
C SER A 70 -14.82 -4.32 -6.10
N VAL A 71 -14.18 -4.30 -4.95
CA VAL A 71 -14.79 -4.82 -3.71
C VAL A 71 -15.96 -3.92 -3.27
N THR A 72 -15.84 -2.61 -3.40
CA THR A 72 -16.93 -1.70 -3.04
C THR A 72 -18.12 -1.82 -4.01
N ALA A 73 -17.89 -2.30 -5.22
CA ALA A 73 -18.95 -2.52 -6.20
C ALA A 73 -19.76 -3.80 -5.96
N ILE A 74 -19.24 -4.76 -5.17
CA ILE A 74 -19.92 -6.05 -4.93
C ILE A 74 -21.29 -5.86 -4.29
N PRO A 75 -21.47 -5.09 -3.20
CA PRO A 75 -22.80 -4.88 -2.65
C PRO A 75 -23.76 -4.17 -3.62
N PHE A 76 -23.25 -3.25 -4.42
CA PHE A 76 -24.05 -2.57 -5.44
C PHE A 76 -24.55 -3.57 -6.48
N PHE A 77 -23.70 -4.48 -6.93
CA PHE A 77 -24.09 -5.52 -7.87
C PHE A 77 -25.09 -6.47 -7.25
N ALA A 78 -24.90 -6.87 -5.99
CA ALA A 78 -25.82 -7.75 -5.29
C ALA A 78 -27.23 -7.14 -5.23
N ASP A 79 -27.33 -5.84 -4.95
CA ASP A 79 -28.59 -5.12 -4.96
C ASP A 79 -29.25 -5.15 -6.34
N LYS A 80 -28.47 -4.99 -7.39
CA LYS A 80 -28.99 -4.98 -8.77
C LYS A 80 -29.51 -6.34 -9.22
N VAL A 81 -28.97 -7.43 -8.70
CA VAL A 81 -29.45 -8.80 -9.04
C VAL A 81 -30.53 -9.29 -8.08
N GLY A 82 -31.03 -8.43 -7.19
CA GLY A 82 -32.14 -8.73 -6.30
C GLY A 82 -31.74 -9.31 -4.96
N TRP A 83 -30.49 -9.37 -4.63
CA TRP A 83 -30.03 -9.78 -3.30
C TRP A 83 -30.21 -8.59 -2.34
N LEU A 84 -31.18 -8.71 -1.44
CA LEU A 84 -31.46 -7.64 -0.49
C LEU A 84 -30.41 -7.64 0.63
N ILE A 85 -29.45 -6.75 0.51
CA ILE A 85 -28.46 -6.53 1.56
C ILE A 85 -28.81 -5.22 2.26
N SER A 86 -28.88 -5.26 3.60
CA SER A 86 -29.09 -4.06 4.40
C SER A 86 -27.99 -3.02 4.09
N ALA A 87 -28.38 -1.74 4.00
CA ALA A 87 -27.43 -0.66 3.78
C ALA A 87 -26.32 -0.65 4.83
N VAL A 88 -26.64 -1.00 6.08
CA VAL A 88 -25.65 -1.07 7.16
C VAL A 88 -24.64 -2.17 6.89
N TYR A 89 -25.08 -3.35 6.50
CA TYR A 89 -24.18 -4.45 6.18
C TYR A 89 -23.30 -4.15 4.96
N ALA A 90 -23.88 -3.50 3.93
CA ALA A 90 -23.11 -3.11 2.76
C ALA A 90 -22.02 -2.12 3.11
N GLU A 91 -22.30 -1.14 3.96
CA GLU A 91 -21.31 -0.15 4.41
C GLU A 91 -20.20 -0.81 5.23
N VAL A 92 -20.56 -1.67 6.18
CA VAL A 92 -19.59 -2.40 6.98
C VAL A 92 -18.70 -3.27 6.09
N PHE A 93 -19.30 -3.96 5.13
CA PHE A 93 -18.55 -4.80 4.18
C PHE A 93 -17.52 -3.96 3.41
N ARG A 94 -17.95 -2.81 2.87
CA ARG A 94 -17.05 -1.92 2.12
C ARG A 94 -15.89 -1.44 2.99
N ASP A 95 -16.20 -0.97 4.20
CA ASP A 95 -15.18 -0.44 5.10
C ASP A 95 -14.18 -1.53 5.50
N LEU A 96 -14.66 -2.71 5.86
CA LEU A 96 -13.80 -3.84 6.21
C LEU A 96 -12.93 -4.27 5.04
N ALA A 97 -13.49 -4.28 3.82
CA ALA A 97 -12.76 -4.68 2.64
C ALA A 97 -11.61 -3.69 2.33
N ILE A 98 -11.90 -2.39 2.39
CA ILE A 98 -10.88 -1.36 2.18
C ILE A 98 -9.78 -1.49 3.24
N VAL A 99 -10.17 -1.60 4.51
CA VAL A 99 -9.20 -1.75 5.61
C VAL A 99 -8.36 -3.01 5.42
N ALA A 100 -8.98 -4.13 5.04
CA ALA A 100 -8.26 -5.39 4.84
C ALA A 100 -7.21 -5.28 3.74
N VAL A 101 -7.57 -4.69 2.59
CA VAL A 101 -6.65 -4.52 1.46
C VAL A 101 -5.49 -3.61 1.87
N ILE A 102 -5.80 -2.43 2.42
CA ILE A 102 -4.78 -1.45 2.80
C ILE A 102 -3.89 -2.02 3.92
N PHE A 103 -4.50 -2.65 4.93
CA PHE A 103 -3.75 -3.23 6.04
C PHE A 103 -2.78 -4.31 5.55
N THR A 104 -3.24 -5.20 4.66
CA THR A 104 -2.41 -6.29 4.15
C THR A 104 -1.18 -5.77 3.44
N VAL A 105 -1.36 -4.81 2.52
CA VAL A 105 -0.25 -4.28 1.73
C VAL A 105 0.66 -3.41 2.60
N SER A 106 0.08 -2.54 3.42
CA SER A 106 0.84 -1.63 4.28
C SER A 106 1.64 -2.40 5.33
N SER A 107 1.06 -3.43 5.93
CA SER A 107 1.75 -4.27 6.92
C SER A 107 3.00 -4.91 6.34
N ARG A 108 2.92 -5.39 5.12
CA ARG A 108 4.07 -6.00 4.45
C ARG A 108 5.23 -5.01 4.35
N TYR A 109 4.95 -3.79 3.87
CA TYR A 109 5.99 -2.79 3.71
C TYR A 109 6.48 -2.23 5.03
N CYS A 110 5.60 -2.08 6.02
CA CYS A 110 6.01 -1.72 7.37
C CYS A 110 6.93 -2.77 7.97
N PHE A 111 6.61 -4.04 7.78
CA PHE A 111 7.43 -5.14 8.29
C PHE A 111 8.79 -5.18 7.60
N GLU A 112 8.83 -5.03 6.27
CA GLU A 112 10.08 -4.96 5.51
C GLU A 112 10.92 -3.76 5.95
N ALA A 113 10.29 -2.60 6.13
CA ALA A 113 10.97 -1.40 6.61
C ALA A 113 11.54 -1.60 8.00
N PHE A 114 10.80 -2.26 8.88
CA PHE A 114 11.25 -2.56 10.24
C PHE A 114 12.45 -3.50 10.23
N ILE A 115 12.44 -4.53 9.38
CA ILE A 115 13.56 -5.46 9.26
C ILE A 115 14.81 -4.71 8.76
N THR A 116 14.66 -3.89 7.73
CA THR A 116 15.78 -3.10 7.19
C THR A 116 16.30 -2.12 8.24
N PHE A 117 15.40 -1.46 8.96
CA PHE A 117 15.77 -0.56 10.06
C PHE A 117 16.57 -1.31 11.13
N LYS A 118 16.14 -2.50 11.51
CA LYS A 118 16.83 -3.34 12.46
C LYS A 118 18.23 -3.72 11.97
N ASP A 119 18.33 -4.06 10.69
CA ASP A 119 19.62 -4.38 10.06
C ASP A 119 20.55 -3.18 10.08
N ILE A 120 20.04 -1.98 9.82
CA ILE A 120 20.83 -0.74 9.89
C ILE A 120 21.33 -0.51 11.30
N LEU A 121 20.48 -0.67 12.31
CA LEU A 121 20.88 -0.48 13.70
C LEU A 121 21.89 -1.51 14.17
N GLY A 122 21.79 -2.73 13.64
CA GLY A 122 22.72 -3.82 13.98
C GLY A 122 23.98 -3.84 13.13
N TYR A 123 24.10 -2.93 12.15
CA TYR A 123 25.26 -2.90 11.27
C TYR A 123 26.49 -2.47 12.05
N LYS A 124 27.51 -3.32 12.00
CA LYS A 124 28.83 -2.99 12.53
C LYS A 124 29.77 -2.81 11.35
N GLU A 125 30.43 -1.66 11.31
CA GLU A 125 31.47 -1.47 10.32
C GLU A 125 32.53 -2.55 10.51
N PRO A 126 33.05 -3.17 9.40
CA PRO A 126 34.15 -4.09 9.53
C PRO A 126 35.29 -3.39 10.24
N GLU A 127 35.74 -3.96 11.37
CA GLU A 127 36.88 -3.43 12.04
C GLU A 127 38.06 -3.49 11.06
N VAL A 128 38.49 -2.29 10.66
CA VAL A 128 39.77 -2.23 9.97
C VAL A 128 40.81 -2.47 11.04
N ASP A 129 41.28 -3.68 11.10
CA ASP A 129 42.42 -3.98 11.95
C ASP A 129 43.56 -3.07 11.54
N ALA A 130 43.82 -2.13 12.40
CA ALA A 130 44.94 -1.25 12.21
C ALA A 130 46.24 -2.07 12.33
#